data_eb6dba8cab543cd962f1d55f0e233244
#
_entry.id   eb6dba8cab543cd962f1d55f0e233244
#
_cell.length_a   1.000
_cell.length_b   1.000
_cell.length_c   1.000
_cell.angle_alpha   90.00
_cell.angle_beta   90.00
_cell.angle_gamma   90.00
#
_symmetry.space_group_name_H-M   'P 1'
#
loop_
_entity.id
_entity.type
_entity.pdbx_description
1 polymer ?
#
loop_
_entity_poly.entity_id
_entity_poly.type
_entity_poly.pdbx_seq_one_letter_code
_entity_poly.pdbx_strand_id
1 'polypeptide(L)'
;MVPMADSHRADYRRGEPVWAVTSVGVMGCRLSLVLIVCAIAAAPASAAAPVTLMPGVSVQQGVQFTLHGPVAISVITTPAPGFQSGLFALTPVTATGSLTGGRLRLTQIESALSSQATVVGINGDYSAGKAGLPAGILMQGGALEHTPLPLRSSIGIDQAGTLHVDRVSFAGTWRGTGQRRPLVGVNQVAGRNQVVLLTPAYGAAAPVVAGSVEAVLEPFAAAATGVDLQATVTAVGSGGGEAIPPDGAVLQATGTAAAALTAEAPAGQAVTIRLILPSAWAGVVSALGGGPVLVRSGKAIFRSGEDFTSDQISDRDARAAVGQLADGRIILVTVDGGQTGYSVGMTSFELAQTMVRLGAVTACAVESGGAVTAAFDGRLLNRPSDPGGERPIAEALLLEYFGVYAPPPPAPLVNGDAGADAEPLQYKLVRPSTVTAELIGPDGAAHVIESNVTHPPGTYSNTAADFDKDGDWHWEVTATDDLHRMSIAYRTFRVDSTLRGLVVPAARGSATVRFTLGRPAKVALRIETTGGVTVRALPAVQLQPGVRRLIWDGTLPGGARAPSGTYVAHVYATSDVGTSDLRATFGFTIAK
;
A
#
# COMPACT_ATOMS: atom_id res chain seq x y z
N MET A 1 23.08 25.46 -60.86
CA MET A 1 22.81 26.87 -61.25
C MET A 1 22.44 27.61 -59.98
N VAL A 2 23.35 28.44 -59.51
CA VAL A 2 23.27 29.49 -58.48
C VAL A 2 22.72 30.74 -59.24
N PRO A 3 22.15 31.79 -58.63
CA PRO A 3 22.63 32.55 -57.46
C PRO A 3 21.55 32.93 -56.44
N MET A 4 21.87 33.12 -55.14
CA MET A 4 22.48 34.29 -54.44
C MET A 4 21.76 35.64 -54.60
N ALA A 5 21.38 36.22 -53.47
CA ALA A 5 21.60 37.60 -52.96
C ALA A 5 20.68 37.82 -51.75
N ASP A 6 21.10 38.14 -50.62
CA ASP A 6 21.94 39.14 -49.94
C ASP A 6 21.09 40.20 -49.18
N SER A 7 21.39 40.26 -47.90
CA SER A 7 21.54 41.38 -46.96
C SER A 7 20.39 42.40 -46.74
N HIS A 8 20.12 42.65 -45.46
CA HIS A 8 20.40 43.95 -44.83
C HIS A 8 20.32 43.88 -43.26
N ARG A 9 21.49 44.16 -42.66
CA ARG A 9 21.66 44.65 -41.30
C ARG A 9 21.19 46.09 -41.21
N ALA A 10 20.61 46.49 -40.06
CA ALA A 10 20.65 47.85 -39.57
C ALA A 10 20.79 47.88 -38.06
N ASP A 11 21.98 48.27 -37.60
CA ASP A 11 22.27 48.80 -36.29
C ASP A 11 21.52 50.11 -36.05
N TYR A 12 21.02 50.32 -34.83
CA TYR A 12 20.82 51.69 -34.31
C TYR A 12 21.25 51.77 -32.85
N ARG A 13 22.24 52.67 -32.68
CA ARG A 13 22.84 53.07 -31.39
C ARG A 13 22.07 54.23 -30.77
N ARG A 14 22.03 54.23 -29.43
CA ARG A 14 22.17 55.30 -28.44
C ARG A 14 21.34 56.60 -28.62
N GLY A 15 20.77 57.04 -27.50
CA GLY A 15 20.37 58.39 -27.25
C GLY A 15 19.71 58.58 -25.90
N GLU A 16 20.47 58.83 -24.83
CA GLU A 16 19.96 59.52 -23.64
C GLU A 16 19.69 61.00 -23.93
N PRO A 17 18.79 61.62 -23.20
CA PRO A 17 19.09 62.96 -22.69
C PRO A 17 18.86 63.09 -21.17
N VAL A 18 19.85 63.67 -20.55
CA VAL A 18 19.92 64.31 -19.25
C VAL A 18 19.05 65.59 -19.27
N TRP A 19 18.20 65.76 -18.24
CA TRP A 19 17.74 67.10 -17.83
C TRP A 19 17.80 67.24 -16.31
N ALA A 20 18.44 68.33 -15.90
CA ALA A 20 18.74 68.70 -14.52
C ALA A 20 17.60 69.48 -13.86
N VAL A 21 17.43 69.20 -12.60
CA VAL A 21 17.16 70.00 -11.41
C VAL A 21 16.38 71.29 -11.53
N THR A 22 15.28 71.43 -10.82
CA THR A 22 15.00 72.55 -9.96
C THR A 22 14.18 72.14 -8.72
N SER A 23 14.69 72.45 -7.56
CA SER A 23 14.12 72.29 -6.23
C SER A 23 13.02 73.32 -5.93
N VAL A 24 11.84 72.86 -5.45
CA VAL A 24 10.96 73.64 -4.63
C VAL A 24 10.49 72.80 -3.45
N GLY A 25 10.85 73.23 -2.26
CA GLY A 25 10.42 72.53 -1.03
C GLY A 25 8.98 72.88 -0.68
N VAL A 26 8.21 71.84 -0.33
CA VAL A 26 7.00 71.96 0.47
C VAL A 26 6.98 70.86 1.52
N MET A 27 6.89 71.33 2.75
CA MET A 27 6.68 70.51 3.96
C MET A 27 5.34 69.79 3.87
N GLY A 28 5.35 68.45 3.99
CA GLY A 28 4.12 67.61 3.94
C GLY A 28 4.33 66.28 4.55
N CYS A 29 3.73 66.02 5.66
CA CYS A 29 3.39 64.85 6.41
C CYS A 29 3.88 63.48 5.81
N ARG A 30 4.83 62.86 6.50
CA ARG A 30 5.21 61.46 6.24
C ARG A 30 4.14 60.52 6.80
N LEU A 31 3.24 60.04 5.96
CA LEU A 31 2.48 58.81 6.22
C LEU A 31 3.36 57.63 5.81
N SER A 32 3.97 56.97 6.79
CA SER A 32 4.67 55.68 6.57
C SER A 32 3.63 54.59 6.39
N LEU A 33 3.39 54.18 5.14
CA LEU A 33 2.62 53.00 4.82
C LEU A 33 3.49 51.78 5.14
N VAL A 34 3.31 51.20 6.33
CA VAL A 34 3.92 49.90 6.68
C VAL A 34 3.13 48.83 5.93
N LEU A 35 3.66 48.34 4.81
CA LEU A 35 3.20 47.13 4.17
C LEU A 35 3.57 45.94 5.09
N ILE A 36 2.63 45.48 5.91
CA ILE A 36 2.73 44.20 6.60
C ILE A 36 2.51 43.13 5.53
N VAL A 37 3.61 42.65 4.96
CA VAL A 37 3.59 41.39 4.22
C VAL A 37 3.38 40.28 5.26
N CYS A 38 2.13 39.88 5.48
CA CYS A 38 1.83 38.60 6.14
C CYS A 38 2.37 37.49 5.28
N ALA A 39 3.61 37.07 5.49
CA ALA A 39 4.06 35.77 5.07
C ALA A 39 3.22 34.73 5.82
N ILE A 40 2.17 34.24 5.17
CA ILE A 40 1.47 33.05 5.62
C ILE A 40 2.51 31.93 5.44
N ALA A 41 3.27 31.67 6.49
CA ALA A 41 4.04 30.44 6.60
C ALA A 41 3.01 29.31 6.54
N ALA A 42 2.92 28.62 5.42
CA ALA A 42 2.19 27.38 5.33
C ALA A 42 2.75 26.48 6.43
N ALA A 43 1.94 26.17 7.43
CA ALA A 43 2.32 25.23 8.47
C ALA A 43 2.76 23.93 7.76
N PRO A 44 3.90 23.34 8.12
CA PRO A 44 4.31 22.07 7.53
C PRO A 44 3.18 21.06 7.76
N ALA A 45 2.80 20.36 6.70
CA ALA A 45 1.86 19.25 6.81
C ALA A 45 2.36 18.33 7.94
N SER A 46 1.54 18.10 8.95
CA SER A 46 1.87 17.18 10.04
C SER A 46 1.75 15.76 9.48
N ALA A 47 2.83 15.26 8.91
CA ALA A 47 2.93 13.85 8.60
C ALA A 47 3.13 13.09 9.93
N ALA A 48 2.31 12.09 10.19
CA ALA A 48 2.53 11.17 11.30
C ALA A 48 3.89 10.47 11.13
N ALA A 49 4.50 10.05 12.25
CA ALA A 49 5.69 9.22 12.18
C ALA A 49 5.38 7.92 11.39
N PRO A 50 6.33 7.40 10.60
CA PRO A 50 6.13 6.14 9.90
C PRO A 50 5.84 5.00 10.89
N VAL A 51 4.84 4.18 10.57
CA VAL A 51 4.47 2.98 11.33
C VAL A 51 5.03 1.75 10.61
N THR A 52 5.80 0.93 11.31
CA THR A 52 6.30 -0.34 10.78
C THR A 52 5.15 -1.34 10.63
N LEU A 53 4.88 -1.79 9.42
CA LEU A 53 3.90 -2.83 9.12
C LEU A 53 4.50 -4.23 9.32
N MET A 54 5.62 -4.49 8.66
CA MET A 54 6.39 -5.74 8.75
C MET A 54 7.88 -5.41 8.57
N PRO A 55 8.81 -6.34 8.78
CA PRO A 55 10.24 -6.06 8.66
C PRO A 55 10.60 -5.32 7.36
N GLY A 56 11.26 -4.16 7.47
CA GLY A 56 11.67 -3.33 6.34
C GLY A 56 10.55 -2.57 5.61
N VAL A 57 9.29 -2.70 6.02
CA VAL A 57 8.13 -2.05 5.39
C VAL A 57 7.43 -1.14 6.37
N SER A 58 7.18 0.09 5.95
CA SER A 58 6.48 1.08 6.77
C SER A 58 5.38 1.80 5.99
N VAL A 59 4.38 2.29 6.70
CA VAL A 59 3.38 3.22 6.16
C VAL A 59 3.50 4.57 6.86
N GLN A 60 3.44 5.63 6.08
CA GLN A 60 3.33 7.00 6.58
C GLN A 60 2.05 7.63 6.03
N GLN A 61 1.24 8.17 6.92
CA GLN A 61 0.00 8.85 6.56
C GLN A 61 0.09 10.32 6.91
N GLY A 62 -0.51 11.17 6.08
CA GLY A 62 -0.50 12.59 6.31
C GLY A 62 -1.59 13.31 5.53
N VAL A 63 -1.89 14.54 5.96
CA VAL A 63 -2.82 15.41 5.26
C VAL A 63 -2.05 16.65 4.78
N GLN A 64 -2.06 16.87 3.48
CA GLN A 64 -1.54 18.07 2.85
C GLN A 64 -2.70 19.06 2.64
N PHE A 65 -2.55 20.28 3.11
CA PHE A 65 -3.52 21.35 2.82
C PHE A 65 -3.15 22.06 1.52
N THR A 66 -4.09 22.14 0.60
CA THR A 66 -3.94 22.79 -0.70
C THR A 66 -4.96 23.92 -0.85
N LEU A 67 -4.84 24.74 -1.90
CA LEU A 67 -5.84 25.78 -2.23
C LEU A 67 -7.23 25.19 -2.55
N HIS A 68 -7.30 23.90 -2.87
CA HIS A 68 -8.53 23.20 -3.19
C HIS A 68 -9.13 22.46 -1.99
N GLY A 69 -8.41 22.36 -0.88
CA GLY A 69 -8.81 21.68 0.34
C GLY A 69 -7.77 20.67 0.83
N PRO A 70 -8.12 19.90 1.87
CA PRO A 70 -7.24 18.86 2.40
C PRO A 70 -7.08 17.70 1.42
N VAL A 71 -5.91 17.08 1.43
CA VAL A 71 -5.57 15.89 0.63
C VAL A 71 -4.90 14.88 1.56
N ALA A 72 -5.55 13.76 1.79
CA ALA A 72 -5.03 12.66 2.59
C ALA A 72 -4.18 11.73 1.71
N ILE A 73 -2.97 11.43 2.17
CA ILE A 73 -1.97 10.65 1.43
C ILE A 73 -1.47 9.53 2.34
N SER A 74 -1.43 8.31 1.82
CA SER A 74 -0.76 7.17 2.45
C SER A 74 0.41 6.73 1.58
N VAL A 75 1.59 6.61 2.17
CA VAL A 75 2.83 6.20 1.50
C VAL A 75 3.33 4.94 2.17
N ILE A 76 3.29 3.83 1.46
CA ILE A 76 3.93 2.58 1.87
C ILE A 76 5.32 2.59 1.27
N THR A 77 6.34 2.48 2.12
CA THR A 77 7.75 2.37 1.70
C THR A 77 8.19 0.95 1.92
N THR A 78 8.68 0.32 0.86
CA THR A 78 9.18 -1.06 0.87
C THR A 78 10.71 -1.06 0.82
N PRO A 79 11.37 -2.14 1.17
CA PRO A 79 12.79 -2.28 0.91
C PRO A 79 13.08 -2.20 -0.60
N ALA A 80 14.35 -2.09 -0.99
CA ALA A 80 14.76 -2.22 -2.40
C ALA A 80 14.48 -3.65 -2.87
N PRO A 81 13.80 -3.88 -4.02
CA PRO A 81 13.38 -5.22 -4.41
C PRO A 81 14.51 -6.15 -4.83
N GLY A 82 15.65 -5.70 -5.24
CA GLY A 82 16.83 -6.54 -5.54
C GLY A 82 17.30 -7.38 -4.35
N PHE A 83 16.36 -7.99 -3.64
CA PHE A 83 16.56 -8.68 -2.38
C PHE A 83 17.41 -9.92 -2.57
N GLN A 84 18.62 -9.83 -2.16
CA GLN A 84 19.55 -10.95 -2.00
C GLN A 84 18.99 -12.06 -1.09
N SER A 85 17.96 -11.76 -0.29
CA SER A 85 17.40 -12.70 0.67
C SER A 85 16.27 -13.58 0.12
N GLY A 86 15.60 -13.21 -0.99
CA GLY A 86 14.39 -13.88 -1.48
C GLY A 86 13.20 -13.85 -0.52
N LEU A 87 13.25 -12.96 0.50
CA LEU A 87 12.19 -12.83 1.50
C LEU A 87 11.00 -11.98 1.03
N PHE A 88 11.18 -11.24 -0.07
CA PHE A 88 10.14 -10.37 -0.59
C PHE A 88 9.91 -10.61 -2.08
N ALA A 89 8.69 -10.42 -2.55
CA ALA A 89 8.34 -10.32 -3.96
C ALA A 89 7.35 -9.18 -4.15
N LEU A 90 7.51 -8.40 -5.23
CA LEU A 90 6.52 -7.41 -5.66
C LEU A 90 5.83 -7.98 -6.89
N THR A 91 4.57 -8.39 -6.72
CA THR A 91 3.86 -9.21 -7.70
C THR A 91 2.46 -8.65 -7.96
N PRO A 92 2.01 -8.52 -9.21
CA PRO A 92 0.60 -8.36 -9.50
C PRO A 92 -0.13 -9.67 -9.20
N VAL A 93 -1.30 -9.59 -8.59
CA VAL A 93 -2.11 -10.75 -8.21
C VAL A 93 -3.53 -10.57 -8.72
N THR A 94 -4.07 -11.57 -9.44
CA THR A 94 -5.47 -11.59 -9.86
C THR A 94 -6.39 -11.87 -8.67
N ALA A 95 -7.57 -11.27 -8.68
CA ALA A 95 -8.51 -11.33 -7.56
C ALA A 95 -8.89 -12.77 -7.16
N THR A 96 -9.03 -13.67 -8.13
CA THR A 96 -9.56 -15.03 -7.91
C THR A 96 -8.64 -16.13 -8.42
N GLY A 97 -7.38 -15.83 -8.73
CA GLY A 97 -6.44 -16.79 -9.31
C GLY A 97 -6.67 -17.06 -10.81
N SER A 98 -7.65 -16.40 -11.44
CA SER A 98 -7.87 -16.42 -12.88
C SER A 98 -8.41 -15.09 -13.37
N LEU A 99 -8.20 -14.78 -14.66
CA LEU A 99 -8.58 -13.51 -15.28
C LEU A 99 -10.09 -13.35 -15.43
N THR A 100 -10.85 -14.45 -15.55
CA THR A 100 -12.31 -14.45 -15.71
C THR A 100 -13.08 -14.79 -14.44
N GLY A 101 -12.39 -14.98 -13.32
CA GLY A 101 -13.00 -15.39 -12.05
C GLY A 101 -13.75 -14.30 -11.31
N GLY A 102 -13.70 -13.04 -11.80
CA GLY A 102 -14.41 -11.90 -11.21
C GLY A 102 -13.50 -10.97 -10.42
N ARG A 103 -14.11 -10.20 -9.52
CA ARG A 103 -13.45 -9.16 -8.73
C ARG A 103 -13.63 -9.42 -7.24
N LEU A 104 -12.61 -9.12 -6.44
CA LEU A 104 -12.65 -9.13 -4.98
C LEU A 104 -12.13 -7.80 -4.43
N ARG A 105 -12.46 -7.50 -3.19
CA ARG A 105 -11.84 -6.39 -2.46
C ARG A 105 -10.37 -6.70 -2.20
N LEU A 106 -9.51 -5.68 -2.18
CA LEU A 106 -8.08 -5.86 -1.89
C LEU A 106 -7.88 -6.56 -0.54
N THR A 107 -8.65 -6.18 0.48
CA THR A 107 -8.62 -6.85 1.79
C THR A 107 -8.96 -8.34 1.73
N GLN A 108 -9.84 -8.76 0.82
CA GLN A 108 -10.17 -10.17 0.60
C GLN A 108 -9.06 -10.91 -0.15
N ILE A 109 -8.44 -10.26 -1.15
CA ILE A 109 -7.28 -10.82 -1.89
C ILE A 109 -6.13 -11.06 -0.90
N GLU A 110 -5.79 -10.08 -0.07
CA GLU A 110 -4.75 -10.21 0.95
C GLU A 110 -5.06 -11.30 1.97
N SER A 111 -6.32 -11.36 2.45
CA SER A 111 -6.74 -12.39 3.40
C SER A 111 -6.64 -13.82 2.83
N ALA A 112 -6.92 -13.98 1.54
CA ALA A 112 -6.76 -15.28 0.86
C ALA A 112 -5.29 -15.71 0.75
N LEU A 113 -4.35 -14.77 0.72
CA LEU A 113 -2.91 -15.03 0.65
C LEU A 113 -2.24 -15.13 2.02
N SER A 114 -2.95 -14.85 3.11
CA SER A 114 -2.37 -14.72 4.46
C SER A 114 -1.65 -15.97 4.95
N SER A 115 -2.00 -17.17 4.46
CA SER A 115 -1.27 -18.41 4.77
C SER A 115 0.01 -18.61 3.95
N GLN A 116 0.19 -17.84 2.86
CA GLN A 116 1.31 -17.98 1.92
C GLN A 116 2.33 -16.86 2.08
N ALA A 117 1.90 -15.67 2.47
CA ALA A 117 2.73 -14.50 2.68
C ALA A 117 2.10 -13.55 3.71
N THR A 118 2.90 -12.65 4.29
CA THR A 118 2.38 -11.42 4.90
C THR A 118 2.40 -10.34 3.82
N VAL A 119 1.26 -9.72 3.54
CA VAL A 119 1.09 -8.92 2.34
C VAL A 119 0.71 -7.48 2.65
N VAL A 120 1.20 -6.56 1.82
CA VAL A 120 0.78 -5.16 1.78
C VAL A 120 0.69 -4.73 0.33
N GLY A 121 -0.34 -3.97 -0.03
CA GLY A 121 -0.44 -3.56 -1.42
C GLY A 121 -1.45 -2.46 -1.70
N ILE A 122 -1.62 -2.23 -2.99
CA ILE A 122 -2.60 -1.30 -3.55
C ILE A 122 -3.37 -1.99 -4.69
N ASN A 123 -4.48 -1.38 -5.11
CA ASN A 123 -5.18 -1.80 -6.32
C ASN A 123 -4.25 -1.81 -7.54
N GLY A 124 -4.57 -2.65 -8.52
CA GLY A 124 -3.82 -2.78 -9.78
C GLY A 124 -4.35 -1.91 -10.92
N ASP A 125 -4.27 -2.46 -12.15
CA ASP A 125 -4.68 -1.79 -13.38
C ASP A 125 -6.21 -1.64 -13.50
N TYR A 126 -6.63 -0.85 -14.44
CA TYR A 126 -8.01 -0.77 -14.91
C TYR A 126 -8.49 -2.15 -15.40
N SER A 127 -9.76 -2.41 -15.25
CA SER A 127 -10.35 -3.67 -15.70
C SER A 127 -11.47 -3.46 -16.70
N ALA A 128 -11.52 -4.32 -17.71
CA ALA A 128 -12.50 -4.27 -18.79
C ALA A 128 -13.68 -5.23 -18.54
N GLY A 129 -14.87 -4.80 -18.94
CA GLY A 129 -16.06 -5.63 -18.95
C GLY A 129 -16.54 -6.11 -17.57
N LYS A 130 -17.60 -6.94 -17.57
CA LYS A 130 -18.17 -7.52 -16.33
C LYS A 130 -17.30 -8.62 -15.71
N ALA A 131 -16.54 -9.33 -16.54
CA ALA A 131 -15.65 -10.41 -16.08
C ALA A 131 -14.44 -9.90 -15.29
N GLY A 132 -14.08 -8.60 -15.44
CA GLY A 132 -12.97 -8.02 -14.72
C GLY A 132 -11.60 -8.39 -15.31
N LEU A 133 -11.51 -8.63 -16.64
CA LEU A 133 -10.22 -8.82 -17.30
C LEU A 133 -9.33 -7.59 -17.09
N PRO A 134 -8.04 -7.73 -16.77
CA PRO A 134 -7.09 -6.63 -16.79
C PRO A 134 -7.14 -5.90 -18.13
N ALA A 135 -7.02 -4.58 -18.11
CA ALA A 135 -7.00 -3.82 -19.37
C ALA A 135 -5.64 -3.93 -20.09
N GLY A 136 -4.56 -3.97 -19.31
CA GLY A 136 -3.19 -4.00 -19.81
C GLY A 136 -2.48 -5.33 -19.60
N ILE A 137 -1.15 -5.28 -19.63
CA ILE A 137 -0.30 -6.46 -19.43
C ILE A 137 -0.48 -7.05 -18.04
N LEU A 138 -0.44 -8.38 -17.98
CA LEU A 138 -0.22 -9.12 -16.73
C LEU A 138 0.88 -10.13 -16.96
N MET A 139 1.90 -10.11 -16.09
CA MET A 139 2.96 -11.13 -16.04
C MET A 139 3.21 -11.56 -14.61
N GLN A 140 3.31 -12.86 -14.39
CA GLN A 140 3.65 -13.46 -13.09
C GLN A 140 4.73 -14.53 -13.29
N GLY A 141 5.80 -14.46 -12.50
CA GLY A 141 6.89 -15.43 -12.57
C GLY A 141 7.53 -15.58 -13.97
N GLY A 142 7.51 -14.54 -14.79
CA GLY A 142 8.02 -14.54 -16.17
C GLY A 142 7.03 -15.08 -17.21
N ALA A 143 5.85 -15.55 -16.82
CA ALA A 143 4.78 -15.94 -17.74
C ALA A 143 3.91 -14.72 -18.12
N LEU A 144 3.67 -14.53 -19.42
CA LEU A 144 2.74 -13.53 -19.93
C LEU A 144 1.31 -14.07 -19.79
N GLU A 145 0.53 -13.47 -18.92
CA GLU A 145 -0.85 -13.88 -18.68
C GLU A 145 -1.88 -13.00 -19.39
N HIS A 146 -1.53 -11.75 -19.71
CA HIS A 146 -2.35 -10.87 -20.54
C HIS A 146 -1.48 -9.90 -21.33
N THR A 147 -1.90 -9.56 -22.54
CA THR A 147 -1.14 -8.69 -23.44
C THR A 147 -1.24 -7.20 -23.06
N PRO A 148 -0.18 -6.40 -23.31
CA PRO A 148 -0.20 -4.97 -23.03
C PRO A 148 -1.14 -4.18 -23.94
N LEU A 149 -1.60 -3.02 -23.44
CA LEU A 149 -2.22 -1.97 -24.26
C LEU A 149 -1.12 -1.05 -24.84
N PRO A 150 -0.97 -0.96 -26.18
CA PRO A 150 0.17 -0.25 -26.76
C PRO A 150 0.17 1.27 -26.51
N LEU A 151 -0.99 1.86 -26.21
CA LEU A 151 -1.15 3.30 -25.98
C LEU A 151 -1.16 3.68 -24.51
N ARG A 152 -0.96 2.73 -23.59
CA ARG A 152 -0.83 2.96 -22.15
C ARG A 152 0.50 2.45 -21.64
N SER A 153 0.98 3.04 -20.55
CA SER A 153 2.15 2.56 -19.83
C SER A 153 1.88 1.23 -19.15
N SER A 154 2.88 0.38 -19.17
CA SER A 154 2.97 -0.86 -18.41
C SER A 154 4.03 -0.70 -17.32
N ILE A 155 3.84 -1.37 -16.21
CA ILE A 155 4.73 -1.39 -15.06
C ILE A 155 5.35 -2.78 -15.02
N GLY A 156 6.66 -2.88 -15.20
CA GLY A 156 7.42 -4.12 -15.14
C GLY A 156 8.39 -4.10 -13.96
N ILE A 157 8.62 -5.27 -13.38
CA ILE A 157 9.60 -5.49 -12.32
C ILE A 157 10.52 -6.62 -12.80
N ASP A 158 11.81 -6.33 -12.91
CA ASP A 158 12.79 -7.33 -13.30
C ASP A 158 13.30 -8.15 -12.10
N GLN A 159 14.14 -9.17 -12.37
CA GLN A 159 14.71 -10.02 -11.33
C GLN A 159 15.61 -9.26 -10.34
N ALA A 160 16.17 -8.12 -10.75
CA ALA A 160 16.95 -7.24 -9.88
C ALA A 160 16.04 -6.31 -9.05
N GLY A 161 14.73 -6.30 -9.32
CA GLY A 161 13.75 -5.45 -8.68
C GLY A 161 13.73 -4.02 -9.22
N THR A 162 14.24 -3.81 -10.42
CA THR A 162 14.15 -2.52 -11.09
C THR A 162 12.75 -2.31 -11.65
N LEU A 163 12.20 -1.13 -11.42
CA LEU A 163 10.89 -0.74 -11.94
C LEU A 163 11.03 -0.17 -13.35
N HIS A 164 10.44 -0.84 -14.32
CA HIS A 164 10.33 -0.40 -15.70
C HIS A 164 8.96 0.22 -15.96
N VAL A 165 8.90 1.41 -16.54
CA VAL A 165 7.64 2.09 -16.90
C VAL A 165 7.72 2.54 -18.35
N ASP A 166 7.10 1.78 -19.24
CA ASP A 166 7.14 2.00 -20.68
C ASP A 166 5.82 1.65 -21.36
N ARG A 167 5.63 2.17 -22.57
CA ARG A 167 4.62 1.65 -23.49
C ARG A 167 5.17 0.39 -24.15
N VAL A 168 4.51 -0.72 -23.90
CA VAL A 168 4.97 -2.03 -24.35
C VAL A 168 4.16 -2.49 -25.54
N SER A 169 4.84 -2.88 -26.61
CA SER A 169 4.22 -3.56 -27.73
C SER A 169 4.33 -5.07 -27.57
N PHE A 170 3.35 -5.78 -28.10
CA PHE A 170 3.33 -7.23 -28.17
C PHE A 170 3.34 -7.70 -29.62
N ALA A 171 4.11 -8.73 -29.91
CA ALA A 171 4.05 -9.47 -31.15
C ALA A 171 4.05 -10.96 -30.82
N GLY A 172 3.07 -11.69 -31.34
CA GLY A 172 2.99 -13.14 -31.17
C GLY A 172 2.96 -13.84 -32.51
N THR A 173 3.46 -15.06 -32.57
CA THR A 173 3.36 -15.94 -33.73
C THR A 173 3.12 -17.39 -33.32
N TRP A 174 2.44 -18.14 -34.19
CA TRP A 174 2.31 -19.58 -34.11
C TRP A 174 2.69 -20.22 -35.46
N ARG A 175 3.11 -21.48 -35.46
CA ARG A 175 3.44 -22.25 -36.66
C ARG A 175 3.10 -23.74 -36.40
N GLY A 176 2.29 -24.30 -37.29
CA GLY A 176 2.07 -25.75 -37.43
C GLY A 176 2.84 -26.29 -38.64
N THR A 177 2.14 -26.97 -39.57
CA THR A 177 2.73 -27.52 -40.79
C THR A 177 3.08 -26.43 -41.80
N GLY A 178 2.45 -25.25 -41.73
CA GLY A 178 2.61 -24.17 -42.67
C GLY A 178 3.66 -23.12 -42.25
N GLN A 179 3.49 -21.93 -42.79
CA GLN A 179 4.32 -20.77 -42.48
C GLN A 179 3.99 -20.23 -41.06
N ARG A 180 4.90 -19.40 -40.53
CA ARG A 180 4.68 -18.68 -39.27
C ARG A 180 3.55 -17.65 -39.46
N ARG A 181 2.54 -17.69 -38.59
CA ARG A 181 1.34 -16.84 -38.63
C ARG A 181 1.22 -15.96 -37.39
N PRO A 182 0.55 -14.80 -37.49
CA PRO A 182 0.31 -13.93 -36.34
C PRO A 182 -0.51 -14.59 -35.25
N LEU A 183 -0.10 -14.35 -34.00
CA LEU A 183 -0.86 -14.57 -32.77
C LEU A 183 -1.02 -13.21 -32.11
N VAL A 184 -2.26 -12.72 -31.97
CA VAL A 184 -2.51 -11.32 -31.65
C VAL A 184 -2.66 -11.03 -30.16
N GLY A 185 -2.80 -12.07 -29.34
CA GLY A 185 -2.95 -11.87 -27.89
C GLY A 185 -2.89 -13.15 -27.09
N VAL A 186 -2.75 -12.96 -25.79
CA VAL A 186 -2.78 -14.00 -24.76
C VAL A 186 -3.92 -13.70 -23.80
N ASN A 187 -4.75 -14.70 -23.52
CA ASN A 187 -5.87 -14.65 -22.57
C ASN A 187 -6.87 -13.52 -22.80
N GLN A 188 -7.20 -13.31 -24.07
CA GLN A 188 -8.24 -12.36 -24.49
C GLN A 188 -9.19 -13.02 -25.50
N VAL A 189 -10.35 -12.40 -25.71
CA VAL A 189 -11.31 -12.91 -26.71
C VAL A 189 -10.79 -12.64 -28.13
N ALA A 190 -10.80 -13.66 -28.98
CA ALA A 190 -10.38 -13.53 -30.38
C ALA A 190 -11.31 -12.58 -31.16
N GLY A 191 -10.74 -11.55 -31.76
CA GLY A 191 -11.43 -10.68 -32.72
C GLY A 191 -11.57 -11.35 -34.08
N ARG A 192 -12.17 -10.66 -35.06
CA ARG A 192 -12.36 -11.17 -36.44
C ARG A 192 -11.02 -11.48 -37.11
N ASN A 193 -10.89 -12.69 -37.68
CA ASN A 193 -9.70 -13.17 -38.39
C ASN A 193 -8.42 -13.19 -37.53
N GLN A 194 -8.56 -13.48 -36.26
CA GLN A 194 -7.45 -13.48 -35.32
C GLN A 194 -7.21 -14.85 -34.70
N VAL A 195 -5.99 -15.08 -34.23
CA VAL A 195 -5.62 -16.19 -33.35
C VAL A 195 -5.14 -15.63 -32.03
N VAL A 196 -5.62 -16.21 -30.93
CA VAL A 196 -5.19 -15.92 -29.55
C VAL A 196 -4.76 -17.20 -28.85
N LEU A 197 -3.89 -17.08 -27.87
CA LEU A 197 -3.50 -18.15 -26.97
C LEU A 197 -4.27 -17.99 -25.67
N LEU A 198 -4.92 -19.04 -25.21
CA LEU A 198 -5.62 -19.11 -23.94
C LEU A 198 -4.88 -20.12 -23.04
N THR A 199 -4.46 -19.69 -21.87
CA THR A 199 -3.78 -20.51 -20.85
C THR A 199 -4.68 -20.71 -19.64
N PRO A 200 -4.33 -21.58 -18.67
CA PRO A 200 -5.11 -21.76 -17.44
C PRO A 200 -5.37 -20.44 -16.67
N ALA A 201 -4.50 -19.43 -16.82
CA ALA A 201 -4.71 -18.10 -16.24
C ALA A 201 -6.00 -17.41 -16.75
N TYR A 202 -6.46 -17.72 -17.96
CA TYR A 202 -7.74 -17.20 -18.45
C TYR A 202 -8.92 -17.71 -17.62
N GLY A 203 -8.93 -19.02 -17.37
CA GLY A 203 -10.00 -19.73 -16.66
C GLY A 203 -10.09 -21.19 -17.14
N ALA A 204 -11.13 -21.89 -16.73
CA ALA A 204 -11.27 -23.33 -17.00
C ALA A 204 -11.61 -23.68 -18.47
N ALA A 205 -12.13 -22.71 -19.25
CA ALA A 205 -12.54 -22.95 -20.64
C ALA A 205 -12.33 -21.72 -21.53
N ALA A 206 -12.16 -21.96 -22.82
CA ALA A 206 -12.11 -20.93 -23.85
C ALA A 206 -13.44 -20.16 -23.95
N PRO A 207 -13.43 -18.87 -24.32
CA PRO A 207 -14.67 -18.12 -24.51
C PRO A 207 -15.48 -18.69 -25.69
N VAL A 208 -16.82 -18.73 -25.55
CA VAL A 208 -17.72 -19.13 -26.62
C VAL A 208 -17.75 -18.02 -27.69
N VAL A 209 -17.20 -18.31 -28.86
CA VAL A 209 -17.16 -17.37 -30.00
C VAL A 209 -17.72 -18.08 -31.23
N ALA A 210 -18.82 -17.57 -31.79
CA ALA A 210 -19.47 -18.17 -32.94
C ALA A 210 -18.50 -18.28 -34.15
N GLY A 211 -18.38 -19.49 -34.71
CA GLY A 211 -17.51 -19.78 -35.85
C GLY A 211 -16.03 -19.81 -35.51
N SER A 212 -15.66 -19.88 -34.24
CA SER A 212 -14.27 -20.14 -33.83
C SER A 212 -13.88 -21.60 -34.06
N VAL A 213 -12.57 -21.83 -34.15
CA VAL A 213 -11.91 -23.13 -34.10
C VAL A 213 -10.91 -23.10 -32.96
N GLU A 214 -10.89 -24.13 -32.14
CA GLU A 214 -10.00 -24.29 -31.00
C GLU A 214 -9.07 -25.49 -31.23
N ALA A 215 -7.76 -25.29 -31.06
CA ALA A 215 -6.76 -26.35 -30.99
C ALA A 215 -6.24 -26.45 -29.55
N VAL A 216 -6.51 -27.57 -28.90
CA VAL A 216 -6.02 -27.89 -27.56
C VAL A 216 -4.57 -28.31 -27.64
N LEU A 217 -3.72 -27.70 -26.85
CA LEU A 217 -2.28 -27.89 -26.79
C LEU A 217 -1.89 -28.55 -25.46
N GLU A 218 -1.25 -29.70 -25.53
CA GLU A 218 -0.85 -30.45 -24.31
C GLU A 218 0.36 -31.34 -24.59
N PRO A 219 1.41 -31.29 -23.74
CA PRO A 219 1.60 -30.32 -22.67
C PRO A 219 1.97 -28.95 -23.24
N PHE A 220 1.73 -27.87 -22.48
CA PHE A 220 2.17 -26.53 -22.81
C PHE A 220 2.86 -25.89 -21.60
N ALA A 221 4.09 -25.45 -21.75
CA ALA A 221 4.83 -24.75 -20.72
C ALA A 221 4.20 -23.37 -20.42
N ALA A 222 4.59 -22.75 -19.30
CA ALA A 222 4.22 -21.38 -19.01
C ALA A 222 4.50 -20.45 -20.21
N ALA A 223 3.64 -19.47 -20.44
CA ALA A 223 3.69 -18.56 -21.61
C ALA A 223 4.87 -17.56 -21.51
N ALA A 224 6.10 -18.09 -21.48
CA ALA A 224 7.33 -17.31 -21.42
C ALA A 224 7.56 -16.53 -22.72
N THR A 225 8.12 -15.32 -22.58
CA THR A 225 8.42 -14.45 -23.71
C THR A 225 9.85 -14.64 -24.25
N GLY A 226 10.07 -14.36 -25.53
CA GLY A 226 11.40 -14.38 -26.14
C GLY A 226 11.92 -15.76 -26.54
N VAL A 227 11.20 -16.83 -26.26
CA VAL A 227 11.57 -18.22 -26.56
C VAL A 227 10.53 -18.90 -27.47
N ASP A 228 10.92 -19.97 -28.16
CA ASP A 228 10.01 -20.82 -28.91
C ASP A 228 9.40 -21.87 -27.99
N LEU A 229 8.10 -21.80 -27.77
CA LEU A 229 7.32 -22.73 -26.97
C LEU A 229 6.79 -23.83 -27.87
N GLN A 230 7.04 -25.09 -27.52
CA GLN A 230 6.61 -26.25 -28.29
C GLN A 230 5.43 -26.94 -27.59
N ALA A 231 4.44 -27.34 -28.37
CA ALA A 231 3.31 -28.12 -27.88
C ALA A 231 2.79 -29.08 -28.97
N THR A 232 2.00 -30.07 -28.58
CA THR A 232 1.29 -30.94 -29.51
C THR A 232 -0.21 -30.64 -29.45
N VAL A 233 -0.86 -30.60 -30.59
CA VAL A 233 -2.32 -30.49 -30.67
C VAL A 233 -2.93 -31.82 -30.30
N THR A 234 -3.68 -31.89 -29.21
CA THR A 234 -4.35 -33.14 -28.77
C THR A 234 -5.79 -33.26 -29.31
N ALA A 235 -6.46 -32.11 -29.48
CA ALA A 235 -7.82 -32.06 -30.02
C ALA A 235 -8.05 -30.77 -30.81
N VAL A 236 -9.03 -30.81 -31.73
CA VAL A 236 -9.52 -29.63 -32.46
C VAL A 236 -11.04 -29.60 -32.34
N GLY A 237 -11.55 -28.50 -31.78
CA GLY A 237 -12.97 -28.21 -31.59
C GLY A 237 -13.45 -27.01 -32.39
N SER A 238 -14.73 -26.71 -32.30
CA SER A 238 -15.34 -25.53 -32.96
C SER A 238 -16.48 -24.95 -32.15
N GLY A 239 -16.67 -23.62 -32.24
CA GLY A 239 -17.77 -22.91 -31.59
C GLY A 239 -17.42 -22.29 -30.23
N GLY A 240 -16.25 -22.57 -29.70
CA GLY A 240 -15.79 -22.12 -28.40
C GLY A 240 -16.21 -23.02 -27.24
N GLY A 241 -15.68 -22.72 -26.06
CA GLY A 241 -16.00 -23.46 -24.84
C GLY A 241 -15.11 -24.66 -24.57
N GLU A 242 -14.09 -24.92 -25.41
CA GLU A 242 -13.14 -26.01 -25.14
C GLU A 242 -12.46 -25.82 -23.77
N ALA A 243 -12.32 -26.92 -23.02
CA ALA A 243 -11.64 -26.91 -21.75
C ALA A 243 -10.16 -26.56 -21.93
N ILE A 244 -9.64 -25.69 -21.08
CA ILE A 244 -8.21 -25.37 -21.05
C ILE A 244 -7.55 -26.33 -20.05
N PRO A 245 -6.67 -27.26 -20.49
CA PRO A 245 -6.00 -28.20 -19.60
C PRO A 245 -5.13 -27.45 -18.57
N PRO A 246 -5.03 -27.94 -17.32
CA PRO A 246 -4.21 -27.28 -16.28
C PRO A 246 -2.72 -27.15 -16.65
N ASP A 247 -2.19 -28.10 -17.41
CA ASP A 247 -0.82 -28.13 -17.95
C ASP A 247 -0.77 -27.95 -19.47
N GLY A 248 -1.80 -27.30 -20.02
CA GLY A 248 -1.99 -27.08 -21.45
C GLY A 248 -2.36 -25.65 -21.81
N ALA A 249 -2.82 -25.46 -23.04
CA ALA A 249 -3.33 -24.21 -23.57
C ALA A 249 -4.32 -24.46 -24.71
N VAL A 250 -5.00 -23.42 -25.17
CA VAL A 250 -5.88 -23.47 -26.35
C VAL A 250 -5.50 -22.35 -27.32
N LEU A 251 -5.26 -22.68 -28.59
CA LEU A 251 -5.27 -21.68 -29.67
C LEU A 251 -6.70 -21.52 -30.15
N GLN A 252 -7.30 -20.35 -29.96
CA GLN A 252 -8.62 -20.02 -30.52
C GLN A 252 -8.46 -19.10 -31.72
N ALA A 253 -9.08 -19.48 -32.83
CA ALA A 253 -9.03 -18.76 -34.08
C ALA A 253 -10.42 -18.44 -34.63
N THR A 254 -10.58 -17.32 -35.35
CA THR A 254 -11.83 -16.88 -35.95
C THR A 254 -11.68 -16.57 -37.44
N GLY A 255 -12.77 -16.63 -38.19
CA GLY A 255 -12.83 -16.24 -39.60
C GLY A 255 -11.77 -16.94 -40.49
N THR A 256 -11.00 -16.22 -41.28
CA THR A 256 -9.97 -16.79 -42.15
C THR A 256 -8.83 -17.44 -41.37
N ALA A 257 -8.55 -16.97 -40.16
CA ALA A 257 -7.56 -17.60 -39.29
C ALA A 257 -8.01 -18.97 -38.74
N ALA A 258 -9.32 -19.19 -38.56
CA ALA A 258 -9.86 -20.50 -38.20
C ALA A 258 -9.59 -21.55 -39.28
N ALA A 259 -9.80 -21.21 -40.55
CA ALA A 259 -9.47 -22.13 -41.67
C ALA A 259 -7.97 -22.48 -41.70
N ALA A 260 -7.10 -21.49 -41.42
CA ALA A 260 -5.65 -21.74 -41.35
C ALA A 260 -5.28 -22.64 -40.15
N LEU A 261 -5.89 -22.43 -38.97
CA LEU A 261 -5.64 -23.25 -37.79
C LEU A 261 -6.07 -24.70 -38.05
N THR A 262 -7.25 -24.93 -38.61
CA THR A 262 -7.75 -26.27 -38.98
C THR A 262 -6.78 -26.99 -39.95
N ALA A 263 -6.28 -26.28 -40.96
CA ALA A 263 -5.42 -26.87 -41.97
C ALA A 263 -3.98 -27.15 -41.49
N GLU A 264 -3.44 -26.31 -40.61
CA GLU A 264 -2.02 -26.34 -40.25
C GLU A 264 -1.73 -26.89 -38.84
N ALA A 265 -2.76 -27.04 -38.02
CA ALA A 265 -2.65 -27.57 -36.65
C ALA A 265 -3.71 -28.66 -36.35
N PRO A 266 -3.80 -29.73 -37.17
CA PRO A 266 -4.68 -30.84 -36.88
C PRO A 266 -4.20 -31.61 -35.64
N ALA A 267 -5.06 -32.44 -35.05
CA ALA A 267 -4.69 -33.30 -33.91
C ALA A 267 -3.46 -34.19 -34.25
N GLY A 268 -2.54 -34.28 -33.30
CA GLY A 268 -1.23 -34.93 -33.45
C GLY A 268 -0.13 -34.02 -34.01
N GLN A 269 -0.46 -32.81 -34.48
CA GLN A 269 0.52 -31.87 -35.03
C GLN A 269 1.29 -31.15 -33.93
N ALA A 270 2.63 -31.10 -34.07
CA ALA A 270 3.46 -30.22 -33.25
C ALA A 270 3.30 -28.77 -33.71
N VAL A 271 3.11 -27.87 -32.78
CA VAL A 271 3.05 -26.41 -33.02
C VAL A 271 4.12 -25.68 -32.22
N THR A 272 4.61 -24.58 -32.82
CA THR A 272 5.56 -23.68 -32.17
C THR A 272 4.89 -22.33 -31.95
N ILE A 273 4.92 -21.81 -30.73
CA ILE A 273 4.42 -20.49 -30.35
C ILE A 273 5.58 -19.63 -29.90
N ARG A 274 5.59 -18.36 -30.32
CA ARG A 274 6.58 -17.38 -29.86
C ARG A 274 5.87 -16.09 -29.46
N LEU A 275 6.11 -15.67 -28.22
CA LEU A 275 5.60 -14.44 -27.62
C LEU A 275 6.76 -13.45 -27.50
N ILE A 276 6.60 -12.23 -27.99
CA ILE A 276 7.68 -11.27 -28.12
C ILE A 276 7.26 -9.95 -27.47
N LEU A 277 8.02 -9.52 -26.48
CA LEU A 277 8.03 -8.18 -25.92
C LEU A 277 9.31 -7.44 -26.37
N PRO A 278 9.37 -6.10 -26.24
CA PRO A 278 10.60 -5.36 -26.55
C PRO A 278 11.80 -5.87 -25.76
N SER A 279 13.00 -5.80 -26.34
CA SER A 279 14.22 -6.31 -25.70
C SER A 279 14.53 -5.68 -24.33
N ALA A 280 14.12 -4.43 -24.11
CA ALA A 280 14.21 -3.77 -22.81
C ALA A 280 13.39 -4.46 -21.70
N TRP A 281 12.46 -5.36 -22.07
CA TRP A 281 11.60 -6.11 -21.16
C TRP A 281 12.00 -7.58 -21.02
N ALA A 282 13.13 -7.99 -21.60
CA ALA A 282 13.56 -9.40 -21.60
C ALA A 282 13.85 -9.95 -20.17
N GLY A 283 14.20 -9.09 -19.22
CA GLY A 283 14.44 -9.47 -17.83
C GLY A 283 13.25 -9.26 -16.88
N VAL A 284 12.12 -8.76 -17.38
CA VAL A 284 10.93 -8.50 -16.58
C VAL A 284 10.27 -9.83 -16.22
N VAL A 285 10.00 -10.04 -14.94
CA VAL A 285 9.38 -11.28 -14.41
C VAL A 285 7.99 -11.06 -13.85
N SER A 286 7.66 -9.82 -13.46
CA SER A 286 6.32 -9.42 -13.01
C SER A 286 5.93 -8.14 -13.72
N ALA A 287 4.69 -8.05 -14.20
CA ALA A 287 4.20 -6.82 -14.82
C ALA A 287 2.68 -6.68 -14.68
N LEU A 288 2.24 -5.44 -14.59
CA LEU A 288 0.83 -5.07 -14.69
C LEU A 288 0.66 -3.87 -15.61
N GLY A 289 -0.54 -3.70 -16.12
CA GLY A 289 -0.91 -2.48 -16.82
C GLY A 289 -1.00 -1.28 -15.88
N GLY A 290 -1.11 -0.10 -16.43
CA GLY A 290 -1.24 1.13 -15.67
C GLY A 290 -1.31 2.36 -16.54
N GLY A 291 -0.85 3.47 -16.00
CA GLY A 291 -0.81 4.77 -16.66
C GLY A 291 -1.72 5.80 -16.00
N PRO A 292 -1.44 7.06 -16.27
CA PRO A 292 -0.31 7.56 -17.06
C PRO A 292 1.04 7.42 -16.35
N VAL A 293 2.14 7.45 -17.11
CA VAL A 293 3.46 7.64 -16.53
C VAL A 293 3.51 8.97 -15.80
N LEU A 294 4.00 8.95 -14.56
CA LEU A 294 4.03 10.12 -13.67
C LEU A 294 5.42 10.75 -13.56
N VAL A 295 6.45 9.92 -13.45
CA VAL A 295 7.84 10.37 -13.26
C VAL A 295 8.75 9.59 -14.19
N ARG A 296 9.66 10.30 -14.84
CA ARG A 296 10.75 9.73 -15.63
C ARG A 296 12.05 10.48 -15.33
N SER A 297 13.09 9.74 -14.95
CA SER A 297 14.39 10.31 -14.57
C SER A 297 14.27 11.43 -13.52
N GLY A 298 13.43 11.23 -12.50
CA GLY A 298 13.21 12.17 -11.40
C GLY A 298 12.40 13.44 -11.77
N LYS A 299 11.81 13.48 -12.97
CA LYS A 299 11.02 14.64 -13.45
C LYS A 299 9.56 14.27 -13.62
N ALA A 300 8.67 15.11 -13.10
CA ALA A 300 7.23 14.95 -13.27
C ALA A 300 6.82 15.12 -14.74
N ILE A 301 5.96 14.24 -15.23
CA ILE A 301 5.43 14.26 -16.58
C ILE A 301 4.10 14.99 -16.58
N PHE A 302 4.01 16.10 -17.32
CA PHE A 302 2.77 16.89 -17.43
C PHE A 302 1.79 16.29 -18.44
N ARG A 303 2.31 15.84 -19.60
CA ARG A 303 1.52 15.17 -20.65
C ARG A 303 2.22 13.89 -21.06
N SER A 304 1.64 12.76 -20.71
CA SER A 304 2.16 11.46 -21.12
C SER A 304 1.88 11.13 -22.59
N GLY A 305 0.82 11.71 -23.15
CA GLY A 305 0.31 11.36 -24.49
C GLY A 305 -0.23 9.92 -24.55
N GLU A 306 -0.73 9.42 -23.44
CA GLU A 306 -1.34 8.10 -23.31
C GLU A 306 -2.85 8.17 -23.55
N ASP A 307 -3.47 7.01 -23.79
CA ASP A 307 -4.90 6.89 -24.09
C ASP A 307 -5.74 6.99 -22.79
N PHE A 308 -5.85 8.23 -22.31
CA PHE A 308 -6.70 8.63 -21.20
C PHE A 308 -7.54 9.83 -21.60
N THR A 309 -8.79 9.90 -21.12
CA THR A 309 -9.63 11.07 -21.32
C THR A 309 -9.11 12.26 -20.52
N SER A 310 -9.50 13.47 -20.93
CA SER A 310 -9.12 14.70 -20.21
C SER A 310 -9.54 14.63 -18.74
N ASP A 311 -10.74 14.12 -18.46
CA ASP A 311 -11.29 14.00 -17.11
C ASP A 311 -10.44 13.05 -16.23
N GLN A 312 -10.01 11.90 -16.81
CA GLN A 312 -9.12 10.97 -16.09
C GLN A 312 -7.79 11.59 -15.69
N ILE A 313 -7.31 12.58 -16.43
CA ILE A 313 -6.01 13.24 -16.18
C ILE A 313 -6.16 14.49 -15.33
N SER A 314 -7.18 15.31 -15.59
CA SER A 314 -7.30 16.68 -15.05
C SER A 314 -8.24 16.80 -13.86
N ASP A 315 -9.19 15.89 -13.69
CA ASP A 315 -10.09 15.94 -12.54
C ASP A 315 -9.37 15.53 -11.26
N ARG A 316 -9.81 16.15 -10.16
CA ARG A 316 -9.39 15.76 -8.83
C ARG A 316 -10.14 14.53 -8.40
N ASP A 317 -9.41 13.45 -8.19
CA ASP A 317 -9.97 12.17 -7.78
C ASP A 317 -9.03 11.44 -6.81
N ALA A 318 -9.49 10.35 -6.23
CA ALA A 318 -8.62 9.42 -5.55
C ALA A 318 -7.61 8.82 -6.55
N ARG A 319 -6.36 8.68 -6.13
CA ARG A 319 -5.25 8.26 -7.00
C ARG A 319 -4.40 7.19 -6.32
N ALA A 320 -3.87 6.28 -7.13
CA ALA A 320 -2.88 5.32 -6.68
C ALA A 320 -1.70 5.27 -7.66
N ALA A 321 -0.51 5.02 -7.14
CA ALA A 321 0.72 4.98 -7.93
C ALA A 321 1.77 4.08 -7.28
N VAL A 322 2.64 3.53 -8.14
CA VAL A 322 3.89 2.89 -7.75
C VAL A 322 5.06 3.70 -8.25
N GLY A 323 6.13 3.81 -7.46
CA GLY A 323 7.35 4.47 -7.85
C GLY A 323 8.59 3.85 -7.24
N GLN A 324 9.74 4.05 -7.90
CA GLN A 324 11.05 3.63 -7.39
C GLN A 324 11.86 4.86 -7.00
N LEU A 325 12.48 4.81 -5.83
CA LEU A 325 13.40 5.82 -5.31
C LEU A 325 14.81 5.62 -5.90
N ALA A 326 15.66 6.63 -5.77
CA ALA A 326 17.04 6.57 -6.27
C ALA A 326 17.89 5.46 -5.60
N ASP A 327 17.56 5.05 -4.38
CA ASP A 327 18.21 3.97 -3.63
C ASP A 327 17.62 2.57 -3.92
N GLY A 328 16.70 2.48 -4.89
CA GLY A 328 16.07 1.24 -5.32
C GLY A 328 14.82 0.85 -4.54
N ARG A 329 14.50 1.50 -3.41
CA ARG A 329 13.26 1.23 -2.67
C ARG A 329 12.04 1.54 -3.53
N ILE A 330 10.96 0.79 -3.32
CA ILE A 330 9.68 1.04 -3.95
C ILE A 330 8.77 1.79 -2.99
N ILE A 331 7.98 2.71 -3.52
CA ILE A 331 6.88 3.35 -2.80
C ILE A 331 5.55 3.03 -3.49
N LEU A 332 4.57 2.61 -2.69
CA LEU A 332 3.18 2.49 -3.10
C LEU A 332 2.42 3.65 -2.46
N VAL A 333 1.77 4.47 -3.27
CA VAL A 333 1.16 5.71 -2.81
C VAL A 333 -0.32 5.70 -3.15
N THR A 334 -1.16 5.99 -2.16
CA THR A 334 -2.58 6.26 -2.37
C THR A 334 -2.92 7.67 -1.88
N VAL A 335 -3.77 8.33 -2.63
CA VAL A 335 -4.37 9.63 -2.32
C VAL A 335 -5.87 9.42 -2.26
N ASP A 336 -6.47 9.67 -1.12
CA ASP A 336 -7.92 9.64 -0.99
C ASP A 336 -8.55 10.83 -1.75
N GLY A 337 -9.77 10.68 -2.24
CA GLY A 337 -10.42 11.72 -3.03
C GLY A 337 -11.93 11.68 -2.97
N GLY A 338 -12.60 12.71 -3.54
CA GLY A 338 -14.06 12.77 -3.61
C GLY A 338 -14.78 12.89 -2.27
N GLN A 339 -14.08 13.20 -1.17
CA GLN A 339 -14.65 13.22 0.19
C GLN A 339 -14.54 14.62 0.79
N THR A 340 -15.62 15.39 0.68
CA THR A 340 -15.69 16.78 1.17
C THR A 340 -15.29 16.88 2.64
N GLY A 341 -14.39 17.83 2.95
CA GLY A 341 -13.90 18.08 4.31
C GLY A 341 -12.82 17.11 4.79
N TYR A 342 -12.56 16.01 4.06
CA TYR A 342 -11.52 15.05 4.38
C TYR A 342 -10.41 15.01 3.32
N SER A 343 -10.74 14.71 2.06
CA SER A 343 -9.78 14.69 0.97
C SER A 343 -10.44 14.99 -0.36
N VAL A 344 -9.93 16.03 -1.04
CA VAL A 344 -10.42 16.46 -2.35
C VAL A 344 -9.78 15.70 -3.51
N GLY A 345 -8.76 14.89 -3.24
CA GLY A 345 -8.00 14.17 -4.26
C GLY A 345 -6.99 15.03 -5.01
N MET A 346 -6.40 14.44 -6.04
CA MET A 346 -5.38 15.07 -6.89
C MET A 346 -5.67 14.85 -8.37
N THR A 347 -5.20 15.80 -9.21
CA THR A 347 -5.00 15.57 -10.64
C THR A 347 -3.82 14.62 -10.86
N SER A 348 -3.70 14.02 -12.04
CA SER A 348 -2.54 13.16 -12.36
C SER A 348 -1.21 13.92 -12.29
N PHE A 349 -1.18 15.22 -12.65
CA PHE A 349 0.03 16.02 -12.57
C PHE A 349 0.43 16.35 -11.12
N GLU A 350 -0.52 16.65 -10.25
CA GLU A 350 -0.24 16.87 -8.83
C GLU A 350 0.28 15.60 -8.16
N LEU A 351 -0.25 14.43 -8.57
CA LEU A 351 0.28 13.14 -8.14
C LEU A 351 1.73 12.97 -8.64
N ALA A 352 2.01 13.29 -9.91
CA ALA A 352 3.37 13.24 -10.46
C ALA A 352 4.35 14.13 -9.67
N GLN A 353 3.95 15.37 -9.35
CA GLN A 353 4.74 16.26 -8.51
C GLN A 353 4.93 15.71 -7.09
N THR A 354 3.90 15.05 -6.56
CA THR A 354 3.97 14.40 -5.23
C THR A 354 4.96 13.25 -5.25
N MET A 355 4.94 12.38 -6.28
CA MET A 355 5.91 11.30 -6.43
C MET A 355 7.35 11.82 -6.52
N VAL A 356 7.59 12.92 -7.24
CA VAL A 356 8.92 13.58 -7.28
C VAL A 356 9.32 14.09 -5.89
N ARG A 357 8.40 14.75 -5.15
CA ARG A 357 8.69 15.21 -3.77
C ARG A 357 9.00 14.06 -2.82
N LEU A 358 8.41 12.88 -3.02
CA LEU A 358 8.69 11.67 -2.27
C LEU A 358 10.02 11.01 -2.70
N GLY A 359 10.71 11.54 -3.73
CA GLY A 359 12.01 11.07 -4.19
C GLY A 359 11.96 10.03 -5.31
N ALA A 360 10.80 9.79 -5.92
CA ALA A 360 10.70 8.84 -7.02
C ALA A 360 11.50 9.30 -8.24
N VAL A 361 12.31 8.40 -8.80
CA VAL A 361 13.03 8.61 -10.08
C VAL A 361 12.24 8.04 -11.25
N THR A 362 11.39 7.05 -11.00
CA THR A 362 10.45 6.45 -11.94
C THR A 362 9.12 6.24 -11.23
N ALA A 363 7.98 6.56 -11.85
CA ALA A 363 6.68 6.30 -11.28
C ALA A 363 5.58 6.20 -12.35
N CYS A 364 4.58 5.37 -12.06
CA CYS A 364 3.40 5.18 -12.88
C CYS A 364 2.14 5.17 -12.00
N ALA A 365 1.05 5.73 -12.50
CA ALA A 365 -0.26 5.57 -11.88
C ALA A 365 -0.85 4.18 -12.20
N VAL A 366 -1.76 3.74 -11.35
CA VAL A 366 -2.66 2.60 -11.56
C VAL A 366 -4.11 3.09 -11.55
N GLU A 367 -5.10 2.19 -11.49
CA GLU A 367 -6.52 2.59 -11.53
C GLU A 367 -6.85 3.62 -10.45
N SER A 368 -7.57 4.67 -10.85
CA SER A 368 -8.00 5.79 -10.01
C SER A 368 -9.45 5.68 -9.55
N GLY A 369 -9.90 6.67 -8.78
CA GLY A 369 -11.27 6.78 -8.29
C GLY A 369 -11.62 5.78 -7.22
N GLY A 370 -12.83 5.21 -7.27
CA GLY A 370 -13.34 4.29 -6.23
C GLY A 370 -12.54 3.00 -6.04
N ALA A 371 -11.69 2.63 -7.01
CA ALA A 371 -10.81 1.48 -6.89
C ALA A 371 -9.61 1.72 -5.96
N VAL A 372 -9.27 2.99 -5.69
CA VAL A 372 -8.08 3.35 -4.91
C VAL A 372 -8.17 2.81 -3.48
N THR A 373 -7.38 1.79 -3.24
CA THR A 373 -7.32 1.08 -1.96
C THR A 373 -5.86 0.74 -1.64
N ALA A 374 -5.50 0.92 -0.38
CA ALA A 374 -4.29 0.39 0.22
C ALA A 374 -4.66 -0.49 1.40
N ALA A 375 -4.04 -1.65 1.54
CA ALA A 375 -4.31 -2.56 2.64
C ALA A 375 -3.03 -3.24 3.14
N PHE A 376 -3.09 -3.80 4.34
CA PHE A 376 -2.06 -4.62 4.95
C PHE A 376 -2.69 -5.79 5.68
N ASP A 377 -2.36 -7.00 5.26
CA ASP A 377 -2.80 -8.28 5.85
C ASP A 377 -4.33 -8.31 6.10
N GLY A 378 -5.10 -7.84 5.09
CA GLY A 378 -6.55 -7.77 5.11
C GLY A 378 -7.16 -6.57 5.83
N ARG A 379 -6.38 -5.55 6.19
CA ARG A 379 -6.85 -4.32 6.86
C ARG A 379 -6.58 -3.08 6.02
N LEU A 380 -7.59 -2.23 5.86
CA LEU A 380 -7.45 -0.96 5.12
C LEU A 380 -6.42 -0.03 5.77
N LEU A 381 -5.60 0.58 4.92
CA LEU A 381 -4.65 1.64 5.28
C LEU A 381 -5.08 3.02 4.80
N ASN A 382 -6.07 3.12 3.91
CA ASN A 382 -6.62 4.38 3.42
C ASN A 382 -8.14 4.39 3.57
N ARG A 383 -8.79 5.46 3.14
CA ARG A 383 -10.24 5.60 3.14
C ARG A 383 -10.76 5.63 1.70
N PRO A 384 -11.27 4.49 1.16
CA PRO A 384 -11.82 4.43 -0.20
C PRO A 384 -12.95 5.44 -0.43
N SER A 385 -13.05 5.95 -1.66
CA SER A 385 -13.97 7.05 -2.00
C SER A 385 -15.41 6.62 -2.28
N ASP A 386 -15.64 5.35 -2.60
CA ASP A 386 -17.01 4.87 -2.87
C ASP A 386 -17.87 4.88 -1.61
N PRO A 387 -19.17 5.24 -1.70
CA PRO A 387 -20.07 5.25 -0.55
C PRO A 387 -20.20 3.89 0.16
N GLY A 388 -20.00 2.80 -0.58
CA GLY A 388 -19.99 1.42 -0.05
C GLY A 388 -18.64 1.00 0.55
N GLY A 389 -17.66 1.89 0.60
CA GLY A 389 -16.29 1.61 1.02
C GLY A 389 -15.44 1.02 -0.12
N GLU A 390 -14.69 -0.03 0.17
CA GLU A 390 -13.75 -0.66 -0.75
C GLU A 390 -14.44 -1.26 -1.98
N ARG A 391 -14.02 -0.85 -3.19
CA ARG A 391 -14.52 -1.39 -4.47
C ARG A 391 -13.83 -2.72 -4.78
N PRO A 392 -14.57 -3.74 -5.25
CA PRO A 392 -13.95 -4.95 -5.81
C PRO A 392 -13.12 -4.63 -7.07
N ILE A 393 -11.90 -5.14 -7.12
CA ILE A 393 -10.90 -4.97 -8.18
C ILE A 393 -10.60 -6.30 -8.86
N ALA A 394 -10.05 -6.28 -10.07
CA ALA A 394 -9.68 -7.47 -10.83
C ALA A 394 -8.30 -8.00 -10.46
N GLU A 395 -7.40 -7.08 -10.12
CA GLU A 395 -6.02 -7.38 -9.73
C GLU A 395 -5.48 -6.35 -8.74
N ALA A 396 -4.45 -6.72 -8.00
CA ALA A 396 -3.74 -5.89 -7.05
C ALA A 396 -2.22 -5.95 -7.31
N LEU A 397 -1.50 -4.91 -6.92
CA LEU A 397 -0.03 -4.95 -6.82
C LEU A 397 0.34 -5.14 -5.34
N LEU A 398 0.87 -6.31 -5.02
CA LEU A 398 1.19 -6.73 -3.66
C LEU A 398 2.70 -6.85 -3.46
N LEU A 399 3.20 -6.38 -2.34
CA LEU A 399 4.47 -6.80 -1.77
C LEU A 399 4.18 -7.98 -0.82
N GLU A 400 4.73 -9.12 -1.15
CA GLU A 400 4.65 -10.35 -0.38
C GLU A 400 5.92 -10.52 0.47
N TYR A 401 5.77 -10.84 1.74
CA TYR A 401 6.85 -11.14 2.67
C TYR A 401 6.74 -12.57 3.17
N PHE A 402 7.81 -13.35 3.00
CA PHE A 402 7.86 -14.79 3.31
C PHE A 402 8.59 -15.12 4.61
N GLY A 403 9.16 -14.13 5.28
CA GLY A 403 9.84 -14.32 6.56
C GLY A 403 8.88 -14.33 7.76
N VAL A 404 9.43 -14.48 8.95
CA VAL A 404 8.67 -14.42 10.20
C VAL A 404 8.07 -13.02 10.40
N TYR A 405 6.79 -12.97 10.72
CA TYR A 405 6.07 -11.74 11.03
C TYR A 405 5.56 -11.77 12.47
N ALA A 406 5.90 -10.79 13.26
CA ALA A 406 5.30 -10.55 14.58
C ALA A 406 4.36 -9.34 14.49
N PRO A 407 3.04 -9.49 14.81
CA PRO A 407 2.15 -8.35 14.91
C PRO A 407 2.57 -7.44 16.08
N PRO A 408 2.20 -6.14 16.05
CA PRO A 408 2.39 -5.28 17.20
C PRO A 408 1.74 -5.88 18.46
N PRO A 409 2.38 -5.80 19.63
CA PRO A 409 1.79 -6.22 20.87
C PRO A 409 0.43 -5.52 21.11
N PRO A 410 -0.61 -6.21 21.58
CA PRO A 410 -1.93 -5.61 21.84
C PRO A 410 -1.87 -4.48 22.86
N ALA A 411 -1.00 -4.61 23.87
CA ALA A 411 -0.75 -3.58 24.85
C ALA A 411 0.67 -3.01 24.69
N PRO A 412 0.83 -1.80 24.12
CA PRO A 412 2.15 -1.15 24.04
C PRO A 412 2.68 -0.75 25.44
N LEU A 413 1.82 -0.79 26.46
CA LEU A 413 2.13 -0.52 27.86
C LEU A 413 1.48 -1.58 28.75
N VAL A 414 2.29 -2.37 29.43
CA VAL A 414 1.90 -3.30 30.50
C VAL A 414 2.06 -2.58 31.84
N ASN A 415 0.97 -2.36 32.57
CA ASN A 415 0.96 -1.48 33.74
C ASN A 415 0.96 -2.19 35.10
N GLY A 416 1.22 -3.49 35.16
CA GLY A 416 1.38 -4.24 36.40
C GLY A 416 0.12 -4.31 37.25
N ASP A 417 -1.08 -4.10 36.68
CA ASP A 417 -2.35 -4.30 37.40
C ASP A 417 -2.73 -5.79 37.34
N ALA A 418 -3.24 -6.34 38.42
CA ALA A 418 -3.53 -7.77 38.56
C ALA A 418 -4.40 -8.29 37.41
N GLY A 419 -3.84 -9.14 36.55
CA GLY A 419 -4.46 -9.67 35.33
C GLY A 419 -4.09 -8.94 34.01
N ALA A 420 -3.39 -7.81 34.10
CA ALA A 420 -2.82 -7.11 32.92
C ALA A 420 -1.31 -7.33 32.78
N ASP A 421 -0.73 -8.19 33.61
CA ASP A 421 0.72 -8.44 33.69
C ASP A 421 1.22 -9.42 32.62
N ALA A 422 0.37 -9.86 31.70
CA ALA A 422 0.71 -10.81 30.68
C ALA A 422 0.54 -10.18 29.29
N GLU A 423 1.60 -10.18 28.51
CA GLU A 423 1.58 -9.73 27.11
C GLU A 423 1.57 -10.92 26.18
N PRO A 424 0.53 -11.09 25.34
CA PRO A 424 0.52 -12.14 24.33
C PRO A 424 1.48 -11.75 23.20
N LEU A 425 2.53 -12.55 23.04
CA LEU A 425 3.55 -12.39 22.01
C LEU A 425 3.25 -13.36 20.88
N GLN A 426 2.97 -12.83 19.70
CA GLN A 426 2.59 -13.62 18.55
C GLN A 426 3.60 -13.50 17.41
N TYR A 427 3.76 -14.61 16.64
CA TYR A 427 4.43 -14.58 15.38
C TYR A 427 3.74 -15.51 14.37
N LYS A 428 3.89 -15.19 13.09
CA LYS A 428 3.34 -15.93 11.95
C LYS A 428 4.47 -16.43 11.09
N LEU A 429 4.39 -17.69 10.70
CA LEU A 429 5.25 -18.33 9.71
C LEU A 429 4.41 -18.72 8.50
N VAL A 430 4.93 -18.48 7.31
CA VAL A 430 4.28 -18.87 6.03
C VAL A 430 5.00 -20.05 5.36
N ARG A 431 6.12 -20.49 5.93
CA ARG A 431 6.91 -21.65 5.50
C ARG A 431 7.38 -22.44 6.73
N PRO A 432 7.65 -23.76 6.58
CA PRO A 432 8.30 -24.53 7.64
C PRO A 432 9.61 -23.82 8.03
N SER A 433 9.80 -23.56 9.32
CA SER A 433 10.96 -22.79 9.79
C SER A 433 11.46 -23.27 11.14
N THR A 434 12.78 -23.20 11.35
CA THR A 434 13.39 -23.35 12.67
C THR A 434 13.44 -21.99 13.35
N VAL A 435 12.88 -21.90 14.56
CA VAL A 435 12.61 -20.64 15.28
C VAL A 435 13.40 -20.60 16.59
N THR A 436 13.97 -19.44 16.86
CA THR A 436 14.42 -19.01 18.19
C THR A 436 13.66 -17.73 18.54
N ALA A 437 13.02 -17.72 19.72
CA ALA A 437 12.25 -16.59 20.20
C ALA A 437 12.73 -16.16 21.58
N GLU A 438 13.03 -14.88 21.73
CA GLU A 438 13.62 -14.31 22.94
C GLU A 438 12.87 -13.05 23.39
N LEU A 439 12.75 -12.91 24.71
CA LEU A 439 12.29 -11.69 25.35
C LEU A 439 13.48 -11.02 26.03
N ILE A 440 13.83 -9.82 25.58
CA ILE A 440 15.00 -9.08 26.04
C ILE A 440 14.54 -7.95 26.95
N GLY A 441 14.99 -7.98 28.20
CA GLY A 441 14.65 -6.99 29.21
C GLY A 441 15.36 -5.64 29.00
N PRO A 442 14.97 -4.61 29.78
CA PRO A 442 15.55 -3.26 29.67
C PRO A 442 17.04 -3.19 30.06
N ASP A 443 17.56 -4.19 30.73
CA ASP A 443 18.98 -4.34 31.05
C ASP A 443 19.77 -5.17 30.02
N GLY A 444 19.11 -5.59 28.94
CA GLY A 444 19.70 -6.43 27.89
C GLY A 444 19.76 -7.93 28.22
N ALA A 445 19.18 -8.36 29.35
CA ALA A 445 19.09 -9.78 29.68
C ALA A 445 18.07 -10.46 28.76
N ALA A 446 18.49 -11.54 28.07
CA ALA A 446 17.63 -12.34 27.21
C ALA A 446 16.99 -13.50 27.97
N HIS A 447 15.69 -13.65 27.84
CA HIS A 447 14.89 -14.77 28.33
C HIS A 447 14.46 -15.58 27.12
N VAL A 448 15.08 -16.76 26.93
CA VAL A 448 14.78 -17.65 25.81
C VAL A 448 13.41 -18.28 26.03
N ILE A 449 12.48 -18.04 25.10
CA ILE A 449 11.13 -18.62 25.10
C ILE A 449 11.12 -19.91 24.26
N GLU A 450 11.74 -19.84 23.07
CA GLU A 450 11.93 -21.00 22.19
C GLU A 450 13.38 -21.01 21.70
N SER A 451 13.98 -22.21 21.59
CA SER A 451 15.35 -22.36 21.12
C SER A 451 15.44 -23.42 20.04
N ASN A 452 15.66 -23.02 18.80
CA ASN A 452 15.80 -23.90 17.62
C ASN A 452 14.64 -24.91 17.47
N VAL A 453 13.41 -24.47 17.65
CA VAL A 453 12.21 -25.28 17.48
C VAL A 453 11.72 -25.22 16.05
N THR A 454 11.49 -26.38 15.41
CA THR A 454 10.94 -26.41 14.05
C THR A 454 9.41 -26.38 14.09
N HIS A 455 8.84 -25.44 13.35
CA HIS A 455 7.40 -25.25 13.21
C HIS A 455 6.95 -25.33 11.75
N PRO A 456 5.78 -25.92 11.45
CA PRO A 456 5.11 -25.77 10.16
C PRO A 456 4.56 -24.34 9.98
N PRO A 457 4.07 -23.96 8.79
CA PRO A 457 3.36 -22.69 8.61
C PRO A 457 2.19 -22.56 9.58
N GLY A 458 2.02 -21.37 10.16
CA GLY A 458 0.96 -21.12 11.15
C GLY A 458 1.21 -19.87 11.97
N THR A 459 0.27 -19.59 12.89
CA THR A 459 0.41 -18.51 13.89
C THR A 459 0.66 -19.15 15.24
N TYR A 460 1.67 -18.67 15.92
CA TYR A 460 2.14 -19.13 17.23
C TYR A 460 1.98 -18.02 18.24
N SER A 461 1.68 -18.38 19.49
CA SER A 461 1.48 -17.42 20.57
C SER A 461 2.20 -17.91 21.82
N ASN A 462 3.00 -17.03 22.38
CA ASN A 462 3.63 -17.18 23.69
C ASN A 462 3.07 -16.09 24.62
N THR A 463 3.08 -16.34 25.91
CA THR A 463 2.66 -15.34 26.89
C THR A 463 3.86 -14.95 27.74
N ALA A 464 4.23 -13.67 27.69
CA ALA A 464 5.19 -13.11 28.63
C ALA A 464 4.44 -12.60 29.86
N ALA A 465 4.90 -12.99 31.03
CA ALA A 465 4.33 -12.58 32.31
C ALA A 465 5.44 -12.43 33.34
N ASP A 466 5.10 -11.94 34.55
CA ASP A 466 6.01 -11.82 35.67
C ASP A 466 7.24 -10.97 35.38
N PHE A 467 7.01 -9.81 34.74
CA PHE A 467 8.08 -8.86 34.45
C PHE A 467 8.71 -8.33 35.76
N ASP A 468 9.99 -8.59 35.95
CA ASP A 468 10.76 -8.21 37.13
C ASP A 468 11.30 -6.77 37.08
N LYS A 469 11.26 -6.13 35.90
CA LYS A 469 11.82 -4.80 35.64
C LYS A 469 10.87 -3.94 34.85
N ASP A 470 10.77 -2.68 35.24
CA ASP A 470 10.13 -1.64 34.43
C ASP A 470 11.07 -1.12 33.37
N GLY A 471 10.53 -0.76 32.20
CA GLY A 471 11.27 -0.26 31.05
C GLY A 471 10.81 -0.86 29.74
N ASP A 472 11.59 -0.64 28.68
CA ASP A 472 11.29 -1.15 27.35
C ASP A 472 11.77 -2.60 27.24
N TRP A 473 10.85 -3.49 26.92
CA TRP A 473 11.08 -4.90 26.63
C TRP A 473 11.01 -5.14 25.13
N HIS A 474 11.82 -6.07 24.65
CA HIS A 474 11.94 -6.41 23.23
C HIS A 474 11.59 -7.87 23.01
N TRP A 475 10.61 -8.10 22.15
CA TRP A 475 10.28 -9.40 21.62
C TRP A 475 11.00 -9.60 20.29
N GLU A 476 11.90 -10.58 20.20
CA GLU A 476 12.65 -10.92 19.03
C GLU A 476 12.37 -12.37 18.63
N VAL A 477 12.03 -12.58 17.35
CA VAL A 477 11.84 -13.90 16.77
C VAL A 477 12.73 -14.02 15.54
N THR A 478 13.71 -14.91 15.63
CA THR A 478 14.56 -15.31 14.50
C THR A 478 14.04 -16.60 13.92
N ALA A 479 13.84 -16.68 12.60
CA ALA A 479 13.40 -17.85 11.90
C ALA A 479 14.26 -18.12 10.67
N THR A 480 14.62 -19.39 10.46
CA THR A 480 15.28 -19.88 9.24
C THR A 480 14.33 -20.86 8.55
N ASP A 481 13.91 -20.55 7.32
CA ASP A 481 12.96 -21.36 6.58
C ASP A 481 13.61 -22.56 5.87
N ASP A 482 12.77 -23.40 5.25
CA ASP A 482 13.17 -24.60 4.48
C ASP A 482 13.97 -24.28 3.20
N LEU A 483 14.06 -23.01 2.79
CA LEU A 483 14.95 -22.50 1.73
C LEU A 483 16.23 -21.87 2.30
N HIS A 484 16.52 -22.06 3.60
CA HIS A 484 17.66 -21.48 4.33
C HIS A 484 17.68 -19.95 4.35
N ARG A 485 16.53 -19.28 4.25
CA ARG A 485 16.42 -17.84 4.36
C ARG A 485 16.18 -17.46 5.81
N MET A 486 17.07 -16.65 6.35
CA MET A 486 16.94 -16.13 7.72
C MET A 486 16.12 -14.83 7.72
N SER A 487 15.22 -14.71 8.67
CA SER A 487 14.41 -13.52 8.91
C SER A 487 14.29 -13.25 10.41
N ILE A 488 14.12 -11.97 10.76
CA ILE A 488 13.97 -11.53 12.15
C ILE A 488 12.76 -10.61 12.23
N ALA A 489 11.87 -10.89 13.18
CA ALA A 489 10.79 -9.99 13.57
C ALA A 489 11.09 -9.43 14.96
N TYR A 490 10.84 -8.13 15.12
CA TYR A 490 11.19 -7.40 16.32
C TYR A 490 10.04 -6.49 16.74
N ARG A 491 9.65 -6.55 18.02
CA ARG A 491 8.61 -5.70 18.62
C ARG A 491 9.04 -5.21 19.98
N THR A 492 8.58 -4.01 20.31
CA THR A 492 8.86 -3.38 21.61
C THR A 492 7.55 -3.08 22.31
N PHE A 493 7.50 -3.32 23.60
CA PHE A 493 6.46 -2.85 24.51
C PHE A 493 7.11 -2.36 25.78
N ARG A 494 6.36 -1.57 26.56
CA ARG A 494 6.87 -1.02 27.82
C ARG A 494 6.17 -1.66 29.01
N VAL A 495 6.94 -2.01 30.02
CA VAL A 495 6.43 -2.37 31.35
C VAL A 495 6.61 -1.17 32.27
N ASP A 496 5.54 -0.72 32.91
CA ASP A 496 5.57 0.40 33.85
C ASP A 496 4.63 0.13 35.05
N SER A 497 5.20 -0.36 36.12
CA SER A 497 4.50 -0.67 37.36
C SER A 497 4.30 0.54 38.28
N THR A 498 4.52 1.76 37.75
CA THR A 498 4.37 2.99 38.55
C THR A 498 2.98 3.16 39.13
N LEU A 499 1.92 2.83 38.34
CA LEU A 499 0.53 3.02 38.73
C LEU A 499 -0.21 1.68 38.77
N ARG A 500 -0.80 1.33 39.93
CA ARG A 500 -1.50 0.06 40.15
C ARG A 500 -2.78 0.24 40.97
N GLY A 501 -3.71 -0.71 40.86
CA GLY A 501 -4.83 -0.89 41.81
C GLY A 501 -5.75 0.31 41.85
N LEU A 502 -6.16 0.86 40.72
CA LEU A 502 -7.10 1.97 40.65
C LEU A 502 -8.51 1.54 41.05
N VAL A 503 -9.04 2.12 42.10
CA VAL A 503 -10.39 1.87 42.59
C VAL A 503 -11.13 3.18 42.83
N VAL A 504 -12.35 3.27 42.34
CA VAL A 504 -13.26 4.38 42.60
C VAL A 504 -14.62 3.82 43.02
N PRO A 505 -14.94 3.83 44.32
CA PRO A 505 -16.27 3.42 44.78
C PRO A 505 -17.38 4.31 44.23
N ALA A 506 -18.61 3.78 44.19
CA ALA A 506 -19.77 4.60 43.87
C ALA A 506 -19.82 5.83 44.81
N ALA A 507 -20.03 7.01 44.23
CA ALA A 507 -19.78 8.28 44.88
C ALA A 507 -21.06 9.11 45.03
N ARG A 508 -21.16 9.85 46.14
CA ARG A 508 -22.23 10.81 46.39
C ARG A 508 -21.64 12.18 46.74
N GLY A 509 -21.88 13.15 45.92
CA GLY A 509 -21.42 14.54 46.09
C GLY A 509 -19.94 14.76 45.84
N SER A 510 -19.09 13.78 46.13
CA SER A 510 -17.65 13.78 45.80
C SER A 510 -17.18 12.35 45.52
N ALA A 511 -16.15 12.17 44.70
CA ALA A 511 -15.56 10.86 44.41
C ALA A 511 -14.12 10.78 44.93
N THR A 512 -13.81 9.69 45.63
CA THR A 512 -12.44 9.38 46.08
C THR A 512 -11.83 8.35 45.16
N VAL A 513 -10.81 8.76 44.44
CA VAL A 513 -10.03 7.94 43.51
C VAL A 513 -8.80 7.42 44.26
N ARG A 514 -8.70 6.11 44.46
CA ARG A 514 -7.60 5.44 45.17
C ARG A 514 -6.75 4.65 44.23
N PHE A 515 -5.44 4.70 44.40
CA PHE A 515 -4.46 3.97 43.60
C PHE A 515 -3.16 3.77 44.40
N THR A 516 -2.29 2.90 43.92
CA THR A 516 -0.96 2.67 44.50
C THR A 516 0.11 3.16 43.53
N LEU A 517 1.10 3.88 44.05
CA LEU A 517 2.30 4.24 43.31
C LEU A 517 3.47 3.34 43.74
N GLY A 518 4.14 2.70 42.77
CA GLY A 518 5.36 1.93 43.00
C GLY A 518 6.60 2.79 43.19
N ARG A 519 6.58 4.02 42.63
CA ARG A 519 7.68 5.00 42.64
C ARG A 519 7.18 6.44 42.70
N PRO A 520 8.07 7.44 42.96
CA PRO A 520 7.68 8.84 42.87
C PRO A 520 7.16 9.20 41.48
N ALA A 521 6.00 9.85 41.39
CA ALA A 521 5.42 10.23 40.12
C ALA A 521 4.63 11.53 40.19
N LYS A 522 4.57 12.25 39.05
CA LYS A 522 3.66 13.37 38.88
C LYS A 522 2.31 12.82 38.39
N VAL A 523 1.30 12.92 39.26
CA VAL A 523 -0.02 12.31 39.04
C VAL A 523 -1.04 13.35 38.64
N ALA A 524 -1.78 13.09 37.58
CA ALA A 524 -2.92 13.87 37.10
C ALA A 524 -4.18 12.99 37.10
N LEU A 525 -5.34 13.61 37.38
CA LEU A 525 -6.64 12.96 37.32
C LEU A 525 -7.54 13.71 36.35
N ARG A 526 -8.17 12.98 35.45
CA ARG A 526 -9.30 13.48 34.64
C ARG A 526 -10.55 12.70 34.97
N ILE A 527 -11.66 13.37 35.12
CA ILE A 527 -12.98 12.76 35.15
C ILE A 527 -13.59 12.95 33.78
N GLU A 528 -14.04 11.87 33.16
CA GLU A 528 -14.53 11.81 31.81
C GLU A 528 -15.95 11.21 31.78
N THR A 529 -16.72 11.55 30.75
CA THR A 529 -17.93 10.79 30.44
C THR A 529 -17.55 9.41 29.89
N THR A 530 -18.49 8.46 29.84
CA THR A 530 -18.28 7.15 29.19
C THR A 530 -17.94 7.27 27.69
N GLY A 531 -18.22 8.41 27.07
CA GLY A 531 -17.81 8.74 25.69
C GLY A 531 -16.44 9.42 25.57
N GLY A 532 -15.64 9.49 26.65
CA GLY A 532 -14.27 10.05 26.62
C GLY A 532 -14.18 11.57 26.70
N VAL A 533 -15.29 12.30 26.91
CA VAL A 533 -15.27 13.76 27.05
C VAL A 533 -14.84 14.12 28.47
N THR A 534 -13.74 14.88 28.60
CA THR A 534 -13.26 15.34 29.91
C THR A 534 -14.25 16.36 30.51
N VAL A 535 -14.82 16.02 31.66
CA VAL A 535 -15.71 16.90 32.43
C VAL A 535 -14.98 17.65 33.54
N ARG A 536 -13.87 17.14 34.04
CA ARG A 536 -13.01 17.80 35.01
C ARG A 536 -11.58 17.29 34.90
N ALA A 537 -10.61 18.18 34.94
CA ALA A 537 -9.20 17.87 35.10
C ALA A 537 -8.69 18.48 36.42
N LEU A 538 -8.01 17.69 37.22
CA LEU A 538 -7.35 18.18 38.45
C LEU A 538 -5.89 18.50 38.10
N PRO A 539 -5.30 19.52 38.75
CA PRO A 539 -3.88 19.83 38.60
C PRO A 539 -2.99 18.64 38.92
N ALA A 540 -1.93 18.45 38.15
CA ALA A 540 -0.98 17.39 38.41
C ALA A 540 -0.17 17.69 39.68
N VAL A 541 0.01 16.66 40.56
CA VAL A 541 0.70 16.74 41.85
C VAL A 541 1.82 15.73 41.91
N GLN A 542 2.97 16.11 42.49
CA GLN A 542 4.04 15.18 42.76
C GLN A 542 3.70 14.35 44.00
N LEU A 543 3.66 13.04 43.87
CA LEU A 543 3.35 12.11 44.94
C LEU A 543 4.48 11.09 45.16
N GLN A 544 4.66 10.67 46.39
CA GLN A 544 5.63 9.64 46.78
C GLN A 544 5.03 8.23 46.64
N PRO A 545 5.81 7.15 46.63
CA PRO A 545 5.32 5.77 46.57
C PRO A 545 4.34 5.44 47.69
N GLY A 546 3.48 4.45 47.45
CA GLY A 546 2.47 3.96 48.40
C GLY A 546 1.03 4.21 47.97
N VAL A 547 0.07 3.84 48.84
CA VAL A 547 -1.35 4.06 48.56
C VAL A 547 -1.65 5.55 48.58
N ARG A 548 -2.27 6.04 47.52
CA ARG A 548 -2.59 7.45 47.31
C ARG A 548 -4.07 7.63 46.99
N ARG A 549 -4.55 8.86 47.18
CA ARG A 549 -5.92 9.24 46.85
C ARG A 549 -5.96 10.66 46.25
N LEU A 550 -6.83 10.84 45.27
CA LEU A 550 -7.26 12.14 44.78
C LEU A 550 -8.76 12.24 44.96
N ILE A 551 -9.25 13.46 45.19
CA ILE A 551 -10.67 13.70 45.42
C ILE A 551 -11.20 14.63 44.33
N TRP A 552 -12.25 14.18 43.65
CA TRP A 552 -13.08 15.04 42.83
C TRP A 552 -14.28 15.52 43.66
N ASP A 553 -14.46 16.81 43.77
CA ASP A 553 -15.51 17.45 44.55
C ASP A 553 -16.91 17.41 43.92
N GLY A 554 -17.05 16.72 42.76
CA GLY A 554 -18.31 16.59 42.05
C GLY A 554 -18.68 17.85 41.27
N THR A 555 -17.72 18.77 40.99
CA THR A 555 -17.98 19.99 40.23
C THR A 555 -17.41 19.90 38.81
N LEU A 556 -18.09 20.61 37.89
CA LEU A 556 -17.64 20.92 36.52
C LEU A 556 -16.72 22.14 36.50
N PRO A 557 -16.01 22.43 35.38
CA PRO A 557 -15.38 23.73 35.20
C PRO A 557 -16.41 24.85 35.35
N GLY A 558 -16.09 25.85 36.19
CA GLY A 558 -17.04 26.94 36.54
C GLY A 558 -17.87 26.72 37.78
N GLY A 559 -17.67 25.59 38.53
CA GLY A 559 -18.21 25.36 39.87
C GLY A 559 -19.62 24.75 39.92
N ALA A 560 -20.28 24.53 38.77
CA ALA A 560 -21.56 23.83 38.73
C ALA A 560 -21.42 22.37 39.14
N ARG A 561 -22.46 21.77 39.80
CA ARG A 561 -22.46 20.35 40.14
C ARG A 561 -22.60 19.49 38.89
N ALA A 562 -21.81 18.43 38.85
CA ALA A 562 -21.92 17.42 37.80
C ALA A 562 -23.27 16.65 37.93
N PRO A 563 -23.95 16.33 36.83
CA PRO A 563 -25.17 15.51 36.87
C PRO A 563 -24.93 14.13 37.46
N SER A 564 -25.95 13.53 38.06
CA SER A 564 -25.90 12.11 38.43
C SER A 564 -25.75 11.25 37.18
N GLY A 565 -24.86 10.26 37.22
CA GLY A 565 -24.56 9.43 36.05
C GLY A 565 -23.33 8.54 36.24
N THR A 566 -22.92 7.90 35.17
CA THR A 566 -21.69 7.09 35.11
C THR A 566 -20.56 7.90 34.55
N TYR A 567 -19.42 7.89 35.25
CA TYR A 567 -18.19 8.59 34.86
C TYR A 567 -17.00 7.63 34.85
N VAL A 568 -15.94 8.06 34.23
CA VAL A 568 -14.64 7.37 34.20
C VAL A 568 -13.61 8.26 34.88
N ALA A 569 -12.95 7.73 35.91
CA ALA A 569 -11.75 8.33 36.47
C ALA A 569 -10.54 7.83 35.67
N HIS A 570 -9.81 8.75 35.04
CA HIS A 570 -8.61 8.46 34.30
C HIS A 570 -7.41 9.08 35.02
N VAL A 571 -6.57 8.24 35.59
CA VAL A 571 -5.37 8.64 36.34
C VAL A 571 -4.14 8.45 35.46
N TYR A 572 -3.30 9.46 35.37
CA TYR A 572 -2.01 9.43 34.71
C TYR A 572 -0.91 9.57 35.75
N ALA A 573 0.14 8.78 35.66
CA ALA A 573 1.32 8.89 36.52
C ALA A 573 2.57 8.95 35.65
N THR A 574 3.28 10.08 35.69
CA THR A 574 4.55 10.29 34.96
C THR A 574 5.71 10.13 35.94
N SER A 575 6.58 9.15 35.67
CA SER A 575 7.75 8.81 36.47
C SER A 575 9.03 8.91 35.63
N ASP A 576 10.14 8.41 36.15
CA ASP A 576 11.40 8.23 35.46
C ASP A 576 11.35 7.15 34.34
N VAL A 577 10.40 6.21 34.42
CA VAL A 577 10.17 5.17 33.41
C VAL A 577 9.34 5.70 32.23
N GLY A 578 8.38 6.57 32.51
CA GLY A 578 7.48 7.11 31.49
C GLY A 578 6.16 7.57 32.09
N THR A 579 5.10 7.50 31.29
CA THR A 579 3.73 7.80 31.76
C THR A 579 2.89 6.55 31.63
N SER A 580 2.39 6.07 32.78
CA SER A 580 1.36 5.04 32.86
C SER A 580 0.00 5.64 33.13
N ASP A 581 -1.07 4.99 32.70
CA ASP A 581 -2.44 5.42 32.94
C ASP A 581 -3.36 4.25 33.28
N LEU A 582 -4.32 4.52 34.14
CA LEU A 582 -5.39 3.59 34.50
C LEU A 582 -6.75 4.28 34.42
N ARG A 583 -7.77 3.51 34.11
CA ARG A 583 -9.17 3.96 34.04
C ARG A 583 -10.06 3.11 34.90
N ALA A 584 -10.96 3.76 35.63
CA ALA A 584 -12.00 3.08 36.41
C ALA A 584 -13.36 3.77 36.21
N THR A 585 -14.38 2.98 35.93
CA THR A 585 -15.75 3.45 35.80
C THR A 585 -16.44 3.47 37.15
N PHE A 586 -17.18 4.52 37.45
CA PHE A 586 -17.90 4.63 38.74
C PHE A 586 -19.23 5.37 38.58
N GLY A 587 -20.19 5.03 39.41
CA GLY A 587 -21.47 5.75 39.55
C GLY A 587 -21.33 6.99 40.44
N PHE A 588 -21.89 8.12 40.00
CA PHE A 588 -21.91 9.37 40.76
C PHE A 588 -23.35 9.85 40.97
N THR A 589 -23.70 10.25 42.19
CA THR A 589 -24.98 10.87 42.54
C THR A 589 -24.76 12.21 43.20
N ILE A 590 -25.62 13.17 42.93
CA ILE A 590 -25.59 14.49 43.57
C ILE A 590 -25.92 14.33 45.06
N ALA A 591 -25.15 14.95 45.93
CA ALA A 591 -25.54 15.08 47.35
C ALA A 591 -26.74 16.06 47.43
N LYS A 592 -27.82 15.64 48.08
CA LYS A 592 -28.96 16.52 48.40
C LYS A 592 -28.52 17.59 49.36
#